data_3f4fff0c4b6fa7b541f4c62c77fcb6ff
#
_entry.id   3f4fff0c4b6fa7b541f4c62c77fcb6ff
#
_cell.length_a   1.000
_cell.length_b   1.000
_cell.length_c   1.000
_cell.angle_alpha   90.00
_cell.angle_beta   90.00
_cell.angle_gamma   90.00
#
_symmetry.space_group_name_H-M   'P 1'
#
loop_
_entity.id
_entity.type
_entity.pdbx_description
1 polymer ?
#
loop_
_entity_poly.entity_id
_entity_poly.type
_entity_poly.pdbx_seq_one_letter_code
_entity_poly.pdbx_strand_id
1 'polypeptide(L)'
;MKALKIFIAPIVLIVASAAALLYNTEAGQDFLIDRAAQAMVNAKPFNKEGLNVIVCGSASPLGYNPERAQACIAVVTPEHFFVFDAGSRSPSRIVAARLPINRLTGVFLTHFHSDHIADLPTINMDSWVRGRSGELNVYGPEGIQSVVGGFNTAYELDKSYRTAHHGEDLLPAAAAPMNAVTLQPGIAYQDENIM
;
A
#
# COMPACT_ATOMS: atom_id res chain seq x y z
N MET A 1 -34.77 28.14 -28.87
CA MET A 1 -34.83 27.02 -27.89
C MET A 1 -35.13 25.63 -28.50
N LYS A 2 -36.02 25.51 -29.52
CA LYS A 2 -36.34 24.20 -30.16
C LYS A 2 -35.16 23.60 -30.97
N ALA A 3 -34.38 24.40 -31.69
CA ALA A 3 -33.24 23.92 -32.47
C ALA A 3 -32.11 23.34 -31.62
N LEU A 4 -31.82 23.96 -30.47
CA LEU A 4 -30.77 23.46 -29.54
C LEU A 4 -31.12 22.08 -28.96
N LYS A 5 -32.40 21.81 -28.69
CA LYS A 5 -32.88 20.51 -28.20
C LYS A 5 -32.74 19.40 -29.25
N ILE A 6 -32.87 19.74 -30.54
CA ILE A 6 -32.74 18.76 -31.66
C ILE A 6 -31.30 18.26 -31.81
N PHE A 7 -30.29 19.08 -31.51
CA PHE A 7 -28.88 18.66 -31.58
C PHE A 7 -28.38 17.95 -30.31
N ILE A 8 -28.96 18.24 -29.15
CA ILE A 8 -28.53 17.62 -27.87
C ILE A 8 -29.02 16.16 -27.77
N ALA A 9 -30.26 15.86 -28.19
CA ALA A 9 -30.81 14.52 -28.07
C ALA A 9 -29.99 13.41 -28.77
N PRO A 10 -29.55 13.55 -30.02
CA PRO A 10 -28.71 12.53 -30.68
C PRO A 10 -27.32 12.39 -30.02
N ILE A 11 -26.73 13.48 -29.53
CA ILE A 11 -25.47 13.45 -28.82
C ILE A 11 -25.57 12.64 -27.51
N VAL A 12 -26.63 12.91 -26.74
CA VAL A 12 -26.87 12.14 -25.50
C VAL A 12 -27.10 10.67 -25.80
N LEU A 13 -27.82 10.35 -26.88
CA LEU A 13 -28.08 8.96 -27.27
C LEU A 13 -26.78 8.23 -27.69
N ILE A 14 -25.93 8.90 -28.45
CA ILE A 14 -24.59 8.37 -28.87
C ILE A 14 -23.71 8.13 -27.65
N VAL A 15 -23.63 9.06 -26.70
CA VAL A 15 -22.84 8.93 -25.48
C VAL A 15 -23.38 7.80 -24.60
N ALA A 16 -24.70 7.71 -24.45
CA ALA A 16 -25.33 6.62 -23.68
C ALA A 16 -25.09 5.26 -24.31
N SER A 17 -25.19 5.14 -25.65
CA SER A 17 -24.91 3.92 -26.38
C SER A 17 -23.45 3.50 -26.27
N ALA A 18 -22.52 4.45 -26.41
CA ALA A 18 -21.09 4.17 -26.23
C ALA A 18 -20.76 3.73 -24.80
N ALA A 19 -21.33 4.37 -23.79
CA ALA A 19 -21.18 3.96 -22.41
C ALA A 19 -21.75 2.55 -22.18
N ALA A 20 -22.94 2.27 -22.73
CA ALA A 20 -23.54 0.92 -22.63
C ALA A 20 -22.67 -0.17 -23.28
N LEU A 21 -22.06 0.10 -24.43
CA LEU A 21 -21.12 -0.80 -25.08
C LEU A 21 -19.85 -1.03 -24.21
N LEU A 22 -19.28 0.03 -23.64
CA LEU A 22 -18.08 -0.07 -22.81
C LEU A 22 -18.33 -0.86 -21.51
N TYR A 23 -19.51 -0.72 -20.89
CA TYR A 23 -19.80 -1.38 -19.61
C TYR A 23 -20.44 -2.76 -19.73
N ASN A 24 -21.13 -3.07 -20.85
CA ASN A 24 -21.90 -4.30 -20.98
C ASN A 24 -21.35 -5.29 -22.02
N THR A 25 -20.23 -4.99 -22.67
CA THR A 25 -19.54 -5.93 -23.57
C THR A 25 -18.19 -6.33 -23.00
N GLU A 26 -17.77 -7.57 -23.22
CA GLU A 26 -16.46 -8.10 -22.83
C GLU A 26 -15.33 -7.21 -23.40
N ALA A 27 -15.36 -6.92 -24.69
CA ALA A 27 -14.38 -6.03 -25.33
C ALA A 27 -14.34 -4.62 -24.72
N GLY A 28 -15.48 -4.08 -24.31
CA GLY A 28 -15.52 -2.78 -23.64
C GLY A 28 -14.96 -2.81 -22.23
N GLN A 29 -15.23 -3.87 -21.50
CA GLN A 29 -14.67 -4.09 -20.16
C GLN A 29 -13.15 -4.29 -20.22
N ASP A 30 -12.67 -5.10 -21.15
CA ASP A 30 -11.23 -5.30 -21.40
C ASP A 30 -10.53 -3.97 -21.75
N PHE A 31 -11.13 -3.17 -22.64
CA PHE A 31 -10.62 -1.84 -22.98
C PHE A 31 -10.51 -0.94 -21.73
N LEU A 32 -11.53 -0.93 -20.85
CA LEU A 32 -11.52 -0.13 -19.63
C LEU A 32 -10.46 -0.63 -18.64
N ILE A 33 -10.31 -1.94 -18.51
CA ILE A 33 -9.29 -2.58 -17.66
C ILE A 33 -7.90 -2.25 -18.17
N ASP A 34 -7.64 -2.39 -19.46
CA ASP A 34 -6.35 -2.06 -20.07
C ASP A 34 -6.00 -0.57 -19.89
N ARG A 35 -6.99 0.32 -20.07
CA ARG A 35 -6.77 1.76 -19.86
C ARG A 35 -6.49 2.07 -18.40
N ALA A 36 -7.17 1.43 -17.46
CA ALA A 36 -6.91 1.59 -16.04
C ALA A 36 -5.52 1.03 -15.65
N ALA A 37 -5.16 -0.14 -16.16
CA ALA A 37 -3.85 -0.74 -15.95
C ALA A 37 -2.72 0.15 -16.51
N GLN A 38 -2.87 0.64 -17.74
CA GLN A 38 -1.90 1.58 -18.35
C GLN A 38 -1.79 2.89 -17.56
N ALA A 39 -2.91 3.42 -17.04
CA ALA A 39 -2.90 4.61 -16.19
C ALA A 39 -2.16 4.38 -14.87
N MET A 40 -2.27 3.19 -14.30
CA MET A 40 -1.52 2.78 -13.10
C MET A 40 -0.02 2.64 -13.39
N VAL A 41 0.34 1.99 -14.50
CA VAL A 41 1.75 1.81 -14.92
C VAL A 41 2.40 3.15 -15.27
N ASN A 42 1.67 4.04 -15.97
CA ASN A 42 2.16 5.37 -16.37
C ASN A 42 2.07 6.44 -15.25
N ALA A 43 1.50 6.09 -14.10
CA ALA A 43 1.49 6.99 -12.95
C ALA A 43 2.94 7.25 -12.51
N LYS A 44 3.36 8.53 -12.54
CA LYS A 44 4.72 8.88 -12.10
C LYS A 44 4.95 8.38 -10.67
N PRO A 45 5.96 7.52 -10.44
CA PRO A 45 6.30 7.08 -9.11
C PRO A 45 6.74 8.27 -8.26
N PHE A 46 6.68 8.11 -6.95
CA PHE A 46 7.29 9.06 -6.03
C PHE A 46 8.81 9.09 -6.32
N ASN A 47 9.28 10.21 -6.81
CA ASN A 47 10.70 10.40 -7.17
C ASN A 47 11.13 11.80 -6.74
N LYS A 48 11.39 11.96 -5.44
CA LYS A 48 11.97 13.17 -4.87
C LYS A 48 13.34 12.84 -4.31
N GLU A 49 14.32 13.68 -4.62
CA GLU A 49 15.67 13.59 -4.05
C GLU A 49 15.68 13.95 -2.56
N GLY A 50 16.67 13.44 -1.84
CA GLY A 50 16.91 13.74 -0.44
C GLY A 50 15.95 13.05 0.52
N LEU A 51 15.91 13.51 1.74
CA LEU A 51 15.07 13.01 2.81
C LEU A 51 13.66 13.60 2.70
N ASN A 52 12.66 12.74 2.51
CA ASN A 52 11.26 13.12 2.44
C ASN A 52 10.48 12.49 3.58
N VAL A 53 9.80 13.32 4.37
CA VAL A 53 8.94 12.89 5.47
C VAL A 53 7.49 13.18 5.11
N ILE A 54 6.65 12.13 5.10
CA ILE A 54 5.25 12.21 4.70
C ILE A 54 4.38 11.70 5.85
N VAL A 55 3.44 12.51 6.33
CA VAL A 55 2.42 12.09 7.30
C VAL A 55 1.33 11.33 6.56
N CYS A 56 1.38 9.99 6.64
CA CYS A 56 0.38 9.11 6.02
C CYS A 56 -0.81 8.82 6.94
N GLY A 57 -0.73 9.16 8.24
CA GLY A 57 -1.82 9.02 9.17
C GLY A 57 -1.64 9.83 10.44
N SER A 58 -2.71 10.46 10.92
CA SER A 58 -2.70 11.31 12.11
C SER A 58 -4.06 11.36 12.83
N ALA A 59 -4.94 10.36 12.61
CA ALA A 59 -6.20 10.26 13.32
C ALA A 59 -5.99 9.72 14.73
N SER A 60 -6.79 10.21 15.67
CA SER A 60 -6.90 9.65 17.01
C SER A 60 -7.50 8.23 16.99
N PRO A 61 -7.15 7.35 17.94
CA PRO A 61 -7.83 6.07 18.14
C PRO A 61 -9.32 6.24 18.50
N LEU A 62 -9.67 7.37 19.10
CA LEU A 62 -11.03 7.69 19.51
C LEU A 62 -11.79 8.44 18.43
N GLY A 63 -12.85 7.82 17.95
CA GLY A 63 -13.73 8.40 16.93
C GLY A 63 -13.31 8.11 15.49
N TYR A 64 -14.28 8.15 14.61
CA TYR A 64 -14.08 7.95 13.18
C TYR A 64 -13.77 9.28 12.47
N ASN A 65 -12.69 9.31 11.74
CA ASN A 65 -12.35 10.41 10.84
C ASN A 65 -12.17 9.85 9.40
N PRO A 66 -13.08 10.16 8.47
CA PRO A 66 -13.02 9.64 7.09
C PRO A 66 -11.81 10.19 6.31
N GLU A 67 -11.32 11.37 6.67
CA GLU A 67 -10.25 12.06 5.95
C GLU A 67 -8.84 11.66 6.38
N ARG A 68 -8.69 10.97 7.52
CA ARG A 68 -7.38 10.64 8.09
C ARG A 68 -7.26 9.17 8.42
N ALA A 69 -6.11 8.57 8.09
CA ALA A 69 -5.68 7.29 8.66
C ALA A 69 -5.14 7.49 10.08
N GLN A 70 -5.06 6.41 10.86
CA GLN A 70 -4.41 6.41 12.16
C GLN A 70 -2.89 6.49 12.01
N ALA A 71 -2.15 6.45 13.12
CA ALA A 71 -0.72 6.77 13.18
C ALA A 71 0.10 6.15 12.04
N CYS A 72 0.75 7.02 11.26
CA CYS A 72 1.63 6.61 10.17
C CYS A 72 2.51 7.77 9.72
N ILE A 73 3.83 7.58 9.74
CA ILE A 73 4.79 8.49 9.12
C ILE A 73 5.66 7.67 8.15
N ALA A 74 5.75 8.12 6.92
CA ALA A 74 6.62 7.55 5.90
C ALA A 74 7.88 8.40 5.74
N VAL A 75 9.03 7.76 5.71
CA VAL A 75 10.33 8.40 5.44
C VAL A 75 10.91 7.76 4.19
N VAL A 76 11.15 8.57 3.16
CA VAL A 76 11.61 8.11 1.86
C VAL A 76 12.89 8.85 1.46
N THR A 77 13.91 8.09 1.11
CA THR A 77 15.12 8.55 0.44
C THR A 77 15.23 7.93 -0.95
N PRO A 78 16.20 8.29 -1.78
CA PRO A 78 16.44 7.58 -3.04
C PRO A 78 16.65 6.07 -2.86
N GLU A 79 17.27 5.63 -1.76
CA GLU A 79 17.65 4.23 -1.50
C GLU A 79 16.65 3.51 -0.58
N HIS A 80 16.03 4.22 0.38
CA HIS A 80 15.25 3.62 1.46
C HIS A 80 13.81 4.12 1.51
N PHE A 81 12.96 3.26 2.01
CA PHE A 81 11.60 3.61 2.42
C PHE A 81 11.30 2.96 3.77
N PHE A 82 11.03 3.78 4.77
CA PHE A 82 10.62 3.36 6.10
C PHE A 82 9.22 3.85 6.44
N VAL A 83 8.51 3.06 7.23
CA VAL A 83 7.21 3.45 7.80
C VAL A 83 7.31 3.40 9.32
N PHE A 84 6.90 4.47 9.99
CA PHE A 84 6.80 4.56 11.45
C PHE A 84 5.34 4.49 11.83
N ASP A 85 4.97 3.46 12.55
CA ASP A 85 3.62 3.01 12.88
C ASP A 85 2.77 2.65 11.66
N ALA A 86 1.84 1.72 11.86
CA ALA A 86 1.02 1.09 10.85
C ALA A 86 -0.45 1.08 11.29
N GLY A 87 -0.96 2.25 11.61
CA GLY A 87 -2.34 2.41 12.06
C GLY A 87 -3.35 2.19 10.95
N SER A 88 -4.61 2.03 11.34
CA SER A 88 -5.71 1.71 10.42
C SER A 88 -5.79 2.71 9.26
N ARG A 89 -5.97 2.18 8.04
CA ARG A 89 -6.05 2.88 6.74
C ARG A 89 -4.75 3.52 6.25
N SER A 90 -3.63 3.34 6.95
CA SER A 90 -2.33 3.86 6.51
C SER A 90 -1.87 3.29 5.15
N PRO A 91 -2.07 2.00 4.81
CA PRO A 91 -1.70 1.47 3.49
C PRO A 91 -2.39 2.21 2.35
N SER A 92 -3.68 2.52 2.48
CA SER A 92 -4.43 3.27 1.47
C SER A 92 -3.86 4.67 1.23
N ARG A 93 -3.35 5.33 2.28
CA ARG A 93 -2.70 6.64 2.18
C ARG A 93 -1.32 6.56 1.54
N ILE A 94 -0.55 5.52 1.87
CA ILE A 94 0.75 5.23 1.25
C ILE A 94 0.57 5.05 -0.26
N VAL A 95 -0.41 4.23 -0.67
CA VAL A 95 -0.72 3.98 -2.09
C VAL A 95 -1.25 5.24 -2.78
N ALA A 96 -2.17 6.00 -2.16
CA ALA A 96 -2.70 7.24 -2.71
C ALA A 96 -1.61 8.31 -2.91
N ALA A 97 -0.62 8.36 -2.02
CA ALA A 97 0.55 9.22 -2.14
C ALA A 97 1.61 8.69 -3.13
N ARG A 98 1.37 7.52 -3.75
CA ARG A 98 2.27 6.84 -4.69
C ARG A 98 3.66 6.57 -4.13
N LEU A 99 3.75 6.32 -2.83
CA LEU A 99 5.01 5.99 -2.20
C LEU A 99 5.50 4.62 -2.70
N PRO A 100 6.82 4.40 -2.77
CA PRO A 100 7.42 3.21 -3.39
C PRO A 100 7.33 1.98 -2.47
N ILE A 101 6.13 1.49 -2.20
CA ILE A 101 5.88 0.43 -1.21
C ILE A 101 6.60 -0.88 -1.53
N ASN A 102 6.89 -1.15 -2.80
CA ASN A 102 7.72 -2.29 -3.23
C ASN A 102 9.18 -2.19 -2.76
N ARG A 103 9.66 -1.00 -2.38
CA ARG A 103 11.00 -0.76 -1.82
C ARG A 103 10.98 -0.61 -0.31
N LEU A 104 9.89 -1.03 0.37
CA LEU A 104 9.78 -0.90 1.82
C LEU A 104 10.95 -1.61 2.51
N THR A 105 11.81 -0.83 3.15
CA THR A 105 13.02 -1.29 3.83
C THR A 105 12.70 -1.82 5.23
N GLY A 106 11.75 -1.21 5.92
CA GLY A 106 11.34 -1.63 7.25
C GLY A 106 10.19 -0.82 7.83
N VAL A 107 9.56 -1.39 8.85
CA VAL A 107 8.53 -0.72 9.65
C VAL A 107 9.03 -0.58 11.08
N PHE A 108 8.90 0.61 11.66
CA PHE A 108 9.25 0.90 13.06
C PHE A 108 7.95 1.12 13.85
N LEU A 109 7.74 0.32 14.88
CA LEU A 109 6.59 0.48 15.77
C LEU A 109 7.02 1.19 17.05
N THR A 110 6.37 2.30 17.35
CA THR A 110 6.63 3.05 18.58
C THR A 110 6.14 2.31 19.82
N HIS A 111 4.96 1.68 19.70
CA HIS A 111 4.32 0.83 20.72
C HIS A 111 3.19 0.01 20.09
N PHE A 112 2.48 -0.81 20.87
CA PHE A 112 1.56 -1.82 20.36
C PHE A 112 0.07 -1.52 20.58
N HIS A 113 -0.33 -0.26 20.74
CA HIS A 113 -1.75 0.07 20.66
C HIS A 113 -2.30 -0.21 19.26
N SER A 114 -3.57 -0.56 19.17
CA SER A 114 -4.20 -0.98 17.92
C SER A 114 -4.14 0.09 16.83
N ASP A 115 -4.21 1.36 17.18
CA ASP A 115 -4.11 2.49 16.23
C ASP A 115 -2.69 2.73 15.67
N HIS A 116 -1.70 1.95 16.14
CA HIS A 116 -0.32 1.95 15.65
C HIS A 116 0.08 0.66 14.92
N ILE A 117 -0.68 -0.43 15.08
CA ILE A 117 -0.32 -1.74 14.51
C ILE A 117 -1.40 -2.38 13.63
N ALA A 118 -2.63 -1.83 13.61
CA ALA A 118 -3.79 -2.51 13.02
C ALA A 118 -3.59 -2.93 11.55
N ASP A 119 -2.92 -2.11 10.74
CA ASP A 119 -2.69 -2.37 9.32
C ASP A 119 -1.24 -2.80 8.99
N LEU A 120 -0.45 -3.20 9.99
CA LEU A 120 0.89 -3.77 9.76
C LEU A 120 0.86 -4.95 8.79
N PRO A 121 -0.06 -5.94 8.94
CA PRO A 121 -0.12 -7.05 8.00
C PRO A 121 -0.51 -6.61 6.58
N THR A 122 -1.35 -5.60 6.43
CA THR A 122 -1.72 -5.04 5.11
C THR A 122 -0.53 -4.35 4.46
N ILE A 123 0.29 -3.58 5.20
CA ILE A 123 1.54 -2.99 4.70
C ILE A 123 2.51 -4.08 4.23
N ASN A 124 2.67 -5.16 5.02
CA ASN A 124 3.49 -6.31 4.63
C ASN A 124 3.00 -6.93 3.32
N MET A 125 1.70 -7.23 3.23
CA MET A 125 1.10 -7.83 2.04
C MET A 125 1.23 -6.92 0.82
N ASP A 126 0.91 -5.64 0.93
CA ASP A 126 1.01 -4.67 -0.16
C ASP A 126 2.44 -4.52 -0.68
N SER A 127 3.45 -4.53 0.19
CA SER A 127 4.86 -4.46 -0.22
C SER A 127 5.32 -5.74 -0.92
N TRP A 128 4.94 -6.91 -0.40
CA TRP A 128 5.29 -8.20 -0.97
C TRP A 128 4.66 -8.42 -2.35
N VAL A 129 3.34 -8.23 -2.48
CA VAL A 129 2.64 -8.43 -3.76
C VAL A 129 3.05 -7.43 -4.85
N ARG A 130 3.71 -6.34 -4.47
CA ARG A 130 4.27 -5.34 -5.40
C ARG A 130 5.75 -5.54 -5.68
N GLY A 131 6.38 -6.61 -5.19
CA GLY A 131 7.73 -7.03 -5.57
C GLY A 131 8.82 -6.77 -4.54
N ARG A 132 8.50 -6.64 -3.24
CA ARG A 132 9.53 -6.71 -2.20
C ARG A 132 10.16 -8.11 -2.21
N SER A 133 11.48 -8.16 -2.28
CA SER A 133 12.25 -9.39 -2.57
C SER A 133 12.67 -10.20 -1.34
N GLY A 134 12.50 -9.68 -0.13
CA GLY A 134 12.91 -10.35 1.12
C GLY A 134 11.88 -10.18 2.23
N GLU A 135 12.09 -10.81 3.38
CA GLU A 135 11.27 -10.61 4.58
C GLU A 135 11.22 -9.12 4.97
N LEU A 136 10.08 -8.69 5.50
CA LEU A 136 9.94 -7.32 6.02
C LEU A 136 10.46 -7.25 7.46
N ASN A 137 11.52 -6.50 7.68
CA ASN A 137 11.96 -6.20 9.04
C ASN A 137 10.97 -5.25 9.74
N VAL A 138 10.49 -5.66 10.91
CA VAL A 138 9.64 -4.87 11.77
C VAL A 138 10.35 -4.63 13.09
N TYR A 139 10.72 -3.39 13.31
CA TYR A 139 11.46 -2.91 14.47
C TYR A 139 10.50 -2.41 15.54
N GLY A 140 10.75 -2.74 16.80
CA GLY A 140 9.89 -2.27 17.90
C GLY A 140 10.46 -2.57 19.28
N PRO A 141 9.77 -2.11 20.33
CA PRO A 141 10.18 -2.40 21.71
C PRO A 141 10.04 -3.88 22.05
N GLU A 142 10.41 -4.25 23.28
CA GLU A 142 10.21 -5.59 23.81
C GLU A 142 8.74 -6.03 23.66
N GLY A 143 8.53 -7.28 23.21
CA GLY A 143 7.20 -7.81 22.85
C GLY A 143 6.89 -7.79 21.35
N ILE A 144 7.74 -7.18 20.51
CA ILE A 144 7.54 -7.13 19.04
C ILE A 144 7.40 -8.54 18.43
N GLN A 145 8.09 -9.56 18.96
CA GLN A 145 8.00 -10.95 18.51
C GLN A 145 6.58 -11.49 18.60
N SER A 146 5.85 -11.16 19.67
CA SER A 146 4.47 -11.61 19.85
C SER A 146 3.53 -10.96 18.84
N VAL A 147 3.72 -9.68 18.55
CA VAL A 147 2.92 -8.94 17.56
C VAL A 147 3.17 -9.48 16.15
N VAL A 148 4.42 -9.54 15.74
CA VAL A 148 4.82 -10.01 14.40
C VAL A 148 4.48 -11.48 14.21
N GLY A 149 4.76 -12.34 15.20
CA GLY A 149 4.42 -13.76 15.18
C GLY A 149 2.91 -14.00 15.06
N GLY A 150 2.10 -13.25 15.81
CA GLY A 150 0.64 -13.31 15.73
C GLY A 150 0.13 -12.95 14.34
N PHE A 151 0.60 -11.86 13.74
CA PHE A 151 0.21 -11.47 12.38
C PHE A 151 0.74 -12.44 11.31
N ASN A 152 1.96 -12.96 11.45
CA ASN A 152 2.48 -13.97 10.52
C ASN A 152 1.60 -15.22 10.52
N THR A 153 1.18 -15.69 11.70
CA THR A 153 0.27 -16.84 11.85
C THR A 153 -1.11 -16.55 11.26
N ALA A 154 -1.69 -15.38 11.56
CA ALA A 154 -3.02 -15.01 11.07
C ALA A 154 -3.09 -14.93 9.53
N TYR A 155 -2.00 -14.55 8.87
CA TYR A 155 -1.93 -14.38 7.42
C TYR A 155 -1.22 -15.53 6.68
N GLU A 156 -0.89 -16.63 7.37
CA GLU A 156 -0.18 -17.77 6.78
C GLU A 156 -0.93 -18.37 5.58
N LEU A 157 -2.23 -18.59 5.73
CA LEU A 157 -3.06 -19.16 4.65
C LEU A 157 -3.18 -18.21 3.45
N ASP A 158 -3.38 -16.89 3.69
CA ASP A 158 -3.46 -15.92 2.60
C ASP A 158 -2.17 -15.89 1.78
N LYS A 159 -1.00 -15.88 2.46
CA LYS A 159 0.31 -15.96 1.79
C LYS A 159 0.46 -17.23 0.97
N SER A 160 0.12 -18.40 1.53
CA SER A 160 0.21 -19.68 0.84
C SER A 160 -0.69 -19.74 -0.40
N TYR A 161 -1.92 -19.24 -0.33
CA TYR A 161 -2.85 -19.19 -1.45
C TYR A 161 -2.34 -18.27 -2.57
N ARG A 162 -1.76 -17.12 -2.23
CA ARG A 162 -1.20 -16.20 -3.24
C ARG A 162 -0.02 -16.80 -3.95
N THR A 163 0.93 -17.39 -3.23
CA THR A 163 2.07 -18.07 -3.85
C THR A 163 1.61 -19.24 -4.73
N ALA A 164 0.66 -20.07 -4.25
CA ALA A 164 0.12 -21.17 -5.04
C ALA A 164 -0.61 -20.71 -6.31
N HIS A 165 -1.27 -19.54 -6.28
CA HIS A 165 -2.00 -19.00 -7.42
C HIS A 165 -1.09 -18.29 -8.43
N HIS A 166 -0.11 -17.50 -7.96
CA HIS A 166 0.73 -16.65 -8.81
C HIS A 166 2.11 -17.25 -9.13
N GLY A 167 2.54 -18.26 -8.39
CA GLY A 167 3.85 -18.92 -8.51
C GLY A 167 4.96 -18.24 -7.70
N GLU A 168 5.97 -19.04 -7.36
CA GLU A 168 7.15 -18.62 -6.58
C GLU A 168 7.99 -17.55 -7.29
N ASP A 169 8.01 -17.54 -8.62
CA ASP A 169 8.76 -16.54 -9.39
C ASP A 169 8.20 -15.12 -9.22
N LEU A 170 6.89 -15.01 -9.04
CA LEU A 170 6.22 -13.72 -8.89
C LEU A 170 6.02 -13.35 -7.42
N LEU A 171 5.61 -14.31 -6.59
CA LEU A 171 5.37 -14.14 -5.16
C LEU A 171 6.14 -15.19 -4.34
N PRO A 172 7.45 -14.96 -4.12
CA PRO A 172 8.29 -15.88 -3.35
C PRO A 172 7.75 -16.03 -1.92
N ALA A 173 7.46 -17.27 -1.49
CA ALA A 173 6.97 -17.55 -0.15
C ALA A 173 7.95 -17.11 0.93
N ALA A 174 9.25 -17.20 0.65
CA ALA A 174 10.32 -16.77 1.56
C ALA A 174 10.32 -15.26 1.85
N ALA A 175 9.78 -14.44 0.94
CA ALA A 175 9.69 -12.99 1.14
C ALA A 175 8.39 -12.54 1.84
N ALA A 176 7.42 -13.43 1.99
CA ALA A 176 6.10 -13.10 2.54
C ALA A 176 6.09 -12.81 4.06
N PRO A 177 6.89 -13.47 4.92
CA PRO A 177 6.88 -13.22 6.35
C PRO A 177 7.42 -11.84 6.74
N MET A 178 7.10 -11.45 7.97
CA MET A 178 7.76 -10.37 8.69
C MET A 178 8.79 -10.94 9.67
N ASN A 179 9.94 -10.26 9.81
CA ASN A 179 10.97 -10.55 10.78
C ASN A 179 10.94 -9.52 11.92
N ALA A 180 10.82 -9.97 13.16
CA ALA A 180 10.75 -9.10 14.34
C ALA A 180 12.13 -8.73 14.85
N VAL A 181 12.41 -7.44 14.98
CA VAL A 181 13.68 -6.91 15.49
C VAL A 181 13.41 -6.07 16.74
N THR A 182 13.85 -6.54 17.91
CA THR A 182 13.73 -5.76 19.15
C THR A 182 14.75 -4.64 19.17
N LEU A 183 14.26 -3.41 19.33
CA LEU A 183 15.10 -2.23 19.49
C LEU A 183 15.59 -2.08 20.93
N GLN A 184 16.83 -1.62 21.05
CA GLN A 184 17.43 -1.14 22.30
C GLN A 184 17.77 0.34 22.14
N PRO A 185 17.94 1.11 23.23
CA PRO A 185 18.40 2.49 23.13
C PRO A 185 19.72 2.59 22.34
N GLY A 186 19.75 3.46 21.34
CA GLY A 186 20.90 3.62 20.45
C GLY A 186 20.50 3.79 18.99
N ILE A 187 21.36 3.35 18.08
CA ILE A 187 21.11 3.39 16.64
C ILE A 187 20.12 2.28 16.28
N ALA A 188 18.96 2.67 15.74
CA ALA A 188 17.89 1.75 15.37
C ALA A 188 18.13 1.11 13.99
N TYR A 189 18.76 1.81 13.07
CA TYR A 189 19.11 1.36 11.73
C TYR A 189 20.33 2.11 11.22
N GLN A 190 21.23 1.41 10.56
CA GLN A 190 22.40 2.00 9.92
C GLN A 190 22.83 1.15 8.73
N ASP A 191 23.17 1.79 7.63
CA ASP A 191 23.92 1.21 6.53
C ASP A 191 24.87 2.26 5.90
N GLU A 192 25.33 2.06 4.67
CA GLU A 192 26.26 2.97 3.99
C GLU A 192 25.61 4.30 3.59
N ASN A 193 24.28 4.39 3.54
CA ASN A 193 23.52 5.55 3.04
C ASN A 193 22.80 6.31 4.17
N ILE A 194 22.57 5.67 5.32
CA ILE A 194 21.77 6.26 6.41
C ILE A 194 22.23 5.75 7.79
N MET A 195 22.18 6.63 8.78
CA MET A 195 22.45 6.32 10.18
C MET A 195 21.35 6.92 11.06
#